data_b686e6f8767acdb054aadc1a7d13f53d
#
_entry.id   b686e6f8767acdb054aadc1a7d13f53d
#
_cell.length_a   1.000
_cell.length_b   1.000
_cell.length_c   1.000
_cell.angle_alpha   90.00
_cell.angle_beta   90.00
_cell.angle_gamma   90.00
#
_symmetry.space_group_name_H-M   'P 1'
#
loop_
_entity.id
_entity.type
_entity.pdbx_description
1 polymer ?
#
loop_
_entity_poly.entity_id
_entity_poly.type
_entity_poly.pdbx_seq_one_letter_code
_entity_poly.pdbx_strand_id
1 'polypeptide(L)'
;MPESSTNLEQSIQSVRANAQTAAGDIISAEELEKYRIEFLARKGRVGQLFDELKSVSPDLKPAFGKQLNELRAFVDSLYQAAKQQIESVDAGKESFIDLTLPGRVPPTGTRHPITQTLEDISAIFTGMGFGIVDGPEIEDDYHNFEALNFPSNHPARDMQDTFFIEDDILLRTHTSPVQIRVMKERRPPVRVIMPGRVYRNEAISARSYCLFHQVEGLYVDRNVSFSELKGTLVAFAQEFYGSNLRYKFRPSFFPFTEPSLEMDITCFLCSGKGCRVCKHSGWLEILGAGMVHPNVLKNVGYDPEEFTGFAFGIGVERTTLLRHNISDIRLLFENDMRFLKQF
;
A
#
# COMPACT_ATOMS: atom_id res chain seq x y z
N MET A 1 -95.05 10.24 8.45
CA MET A 1 -93.66 10.23 7.96
C MET A 1 -92.61 10.46 9.04
N PRO A 2 -92.56 9.64 10.08
CA PRO A 2 -91.44 9.66 11.03
C PRO A 2 -90.42 8.52 10.84
N GLU A 3 -90.69 7.53 10.02
CA GLU A 3 -89.82 6.30 9.92
C GLU A 3 -88.50 6.51 9.21
N SER A 4 -88.39 7.44 8.23
CA SER A 4 -87.14 7.67 7.48
C SER A 4 -86.09 8.46 8.22
N SER A 5 -86.49 9.36 9.17
CA SER A 5 -85.55 10.13 9.99
C SER A 5 -84.92 9.31 11.13
N THR A 6 -85.70 8.43 11.71
CA THR A 6 -85.26 7.54 12.79
C THR A 6 -84.26 6.47 12.24
N ASN A 7 -84.46 6.05 10.99
CA ASN A 7 -83.58 5.08 10.31
C ASN A 7 -82.21 5.68 9.96
N LEU A 8 -82.14 6.92 9.45
CA LEU A 8 -80.88 7.58 9.14
C LEU A 8 -80.03 7.87 10.40
N GLU A 9 -80.69 8.24 11.53
CA GLU A 9 -80.00 8.49 12.81
C GLU A 9 -79.40 7.22 13.36
N GLN A 10 -80.11 6.08 13.29
CA GLN A 10 -79.63 4.77 13.67
C GLN A 10 -78.45 4.34 12.77
N SER A 11 -78.52 4.59 11.47
CA SER A 11 -77.44 4.31 10.50
C SER A 11 -76.18 5.12 10.79
N ILE A 12 -76.29 6.41 11.15
CA ILE A 12 -75.16 7.25 11.56
C ILE A 12 -74.46 6.70 12.80
N GLN A 13 -75.24 6.29 13.80
CA GLN A 13 -74.68 5.72 15.06
C GLN A 13 -74.02 4.36 14.79
N SER A 14 -74.62 3.52 13.95
CA SER A 14 -74.06 2.22 13.56
C SER A 14 -72.72 2.36 12.84
N VAL A 15 -72.66 3.28 11.84
CA VAL A 15 -71.40 3.56 11.09
C VAL A 15 -70.32 4.10 12.02
N ARG A 16 -70.71 4.98 12.97
CA ARG A 16 -69.76 5.52 13.95
C ARG A 16 -69.17 4.41 14.86
N ALA A 17 -70.00 3.52 15.40
CA ALA A 17 -69.55 2.41 16.22
C ALA A 17 -68.65 1.43 15.42
N ASN A 18 -69.04 1.07 14.20
CA ASN A 18 -68.31 0.20 13.34
C ASN A 18 -66.91 0.78 12.96
N ALA A 19 -66.89 2.09 12.63
CA ALA A 19 -65.62 2.76 12.32
C ALA A 19 -64.68 2.80 13.55
N GLN A 20 -65.19 3.01 14.75
CA GLN A 20 -64.42 3.00 15.96
C GLN A 20 -63.82 1.62 16.26
N THR A 21 -64.60 0.55 16.10
CA THR A 21 -64.16 -0.84 16.28
C THR A 21 -63.11 -1.17 15.25
N ALA A 22 -63.41 -0.94 13.98
CA ALA A 22 -62.49 -1.22 12.87
C ALA A 22 -61.15 -0.43 12.96
N ALA A 23 -61.18 0.77 13.54
CA ALA A 23 -59.96 1.54 13.74
C ALA A 23 -59.03 0.96 14.82
N GLY A 24 -59.61 0.24 15.81
CA GLY A 24 -58.85 -0.45 16.87
C GLY A 24 -58.11 -1.69 16.35
N ASP A 25 -58.54 -2.29 15.23
CA ASP A 25 -57.98 -3.49 14.68
C ASP A 25 -56.89 -3.21 13.62
N ILE A 26 -56.59 -1.92 13.33
CA ILE A 26 -55.60 -1.54 12.32
C ILE A 26 -54.17 -1.65 12.90
N ILE A 27 -53.41 -2.62 12.38
CA ILE A 27 -52.00 -2.87 12.76
C ILE A 27 -51.03 -2.85 11.55
N SER A 28 -51.55 -2.71 10.33
CA SER A 28 -50.77 -2.73 9.10
C SER A 28 -51.24 -1.67 8.10
N ALA A 29 -50.34 -1.27 7.18
CA ALA A 29 -50.66 -0.35 6.07
C ALA A 29 -51.78 -0.91 5.15
N GLU A 30 -51.87 -2.24 5.00
CA GLU A 30 -52.92 -2.88 4.22
C GLU A 30 -54.29 -2.73 4.88
N GLU A 31 -54.39 -2.90 6.18
CA GLU A 31 -55.62 -2.72 6.96
C GLU A 31 -56.04 -1.26 7.03
N LEU A 32 -55.07 -0.34 7.12
CA LEU A 32 -55.32 1.12 7.02
C LEU A 32 -55.97 1.49 5.68
N GLU A 33 -55.51 0.91 4.59
CA GLU A 33 -56.09 1.17 3.25
C GLU A 33 -57.48 0.53 3.12
N LYS A 34 -57.68 -0.67 3.67
CA LYS A 34 -59.04 -1.29 3.74
C LYS A 34 -60.03 -0.38 4.49
N TYR A 35 -59.62 0.15 5.66
CA TYR A 35 -60.41 1.08 6.43
C TYR A 35 -60.76 2.34 5.63
N ARG A 36 -59.79 2.94 4.93
CA ARG A 36 -60.00 4.11 4.06
C ARG A 36 -61.03 3.84 2.97
N ILE A 37 -60.96 2.67 2.32
CA ILE A 37 -61.87 2.28 1.24
C ILE A 37 -63.27 2.08 1.80
N GLU A 38 -63.39 1.38 2.93
CA GLU A 38 -64.68 1.01 3.51
C GLU A 38 -65.45 2.24 4.04
N PHE A 39 -64.76 3.15 4.71
CA PHE A 39 -65.44 4.24 5.41
C PHE A 39 -65.31 5.59 4.69
N LEU A 40 -64.18 5.97 4.13
CA LEU A 40 -63.88 7.33 3.62
C LEU A 40 -63.97 7.44 2.11
N ALA A 41 -63.93 6.35 1.35
CA ALA A 41 -64.06 6.41 -0.09
C ALA A 41 -65.43 6.95 -0.54
N ARG A 42 -65.55 7.48 -1.77
CA ARG A 42 -66.77 8.05 -2.32
C ARG A 42 -67.98 7.08 -2.25
N LYS A 43 -67.74 5.82 -2.40
CA LYS A 43 -68.74 4.73 -2.25
C LYS A 43 -68.68 4.02 -0.91
N GLY A 44 -67.88 4.53 0.01
CA GLY A 44 -67.77 3.97 1.36
C GLY A 44 -68.99 4.32 2.22
N ARG A 45 -69.05 3.73 3.41
CA ARG A 45 -70.24 3.81 4.30
C ARG A 45 -70.64 5.26 4.62
N VAL A 46 -69.70 6.16 4.86
CA VAL A 46 -69.96 7.59 5.08
C VAL A 46 -70.51 8.25 3.80
N GLY A 47 -69.97 7.93 2.62
CA GLY A 47 -70.43 8.42 1.33
C GLY A 47 -71.89 7.98 1.01
N GLN A 48 -72.24 6.73 1.34
CA GLN A 48 -73.59 6.22 1.17
C GLN A 48 -74.62 6.99 2.01
N LEU A 49 -74.27 7.31 3.24
CA LEU A 49 -75.17 8.13 4.09
C LEU A 49 -75.39 9.54 3.55
N PHE A 50 -74.42 10.12 2.89
CA PHE A 50 -74.59 11.39 2.19
C PHE A 50 -75.52 11.28 0.97
N ASP A 51 -75.55 10.14 0.30
CA ASP A 51 -76.48 9.89 -0.77
C ASP A 51 -77.92 9.68 -0.24
N GLU A 52 -78.06 9.01 0.89
CA GLU A 52 -79.40 8.86 1.57
C GLU A 52 -79.95 10.18 2.07
N LEU A 53 -79.12 11.14 2.44
CA LEU A 53 -79.52 12.50 2.83
C LEU A 53 -80.31 13.21 1.72
N LYS A 54 -80.11 12.84 0.46
CA LYS A 54 -80.80 13.46 -0.68
C LYS A 54 -82.30 13.16 -0.64
N SER A 55 -82.75 12.03 -0.05
CA SER A 55 -84.13 11.57 0.07
C SER A 55 -84.87 12.12 1.30
N VAL A 56 -84.17 12.77 2.22
CA VAL A 56 -84.75 13.34 3.47
C VAL A 56 -85.46 14.66 3.15
N SER A 57 -86.52 14.97 3.98
CA SER A 57 -87.30 16.21 3.83
C SER A 57 -86.40 17.45 3.98
N PRO A 58 -86.74 18.57 3.23
CA PRO A 58 -85.91 19.77 3.23
C PRO A 58 -85.60 20.38 4.61
N ASP A 59 -86.60 20.34 5.46
CA ASP A 59 -86.52 20.91 6.84
C ASP A 59 -85.49 20.20 7.76
N LEU A 60 -85.25 18.93 7.52
CA LEU A 60 -84.32 18.11 8.33
C LEU A 60 -82.91 18.00 7.74
N LYS A 61 -82.73 18.36 6.44
CA LYS A 61 -81.43 18.28 5.76
C LYS A 61 -80.31 19.01 6.44
N PRO A 62 -80.48 20.24 6.96
CA PRO A 62 -79.36 20.95 7.61
C PRO A 62 -78.86 20.24 8.89
N ALA A 63 -79.79 19.68 9.68
CA ALA A 63 -79.48 18.96 10.92
C ALA A 63 -78.69 17.69 10.68
N PHE A 64 -79.20 16.86 9.73
CA PHE A 64 -78.49 15.63 9.34
C PHE A 64 -77.21 15.87 8.57
N GLY A 65 -77.15 16.96 7.77
CA GLY A 65 -75.92 17.35 7.10
C GLY A 65 -74.78 17.70 8.07
N LYS A 66 -75.15 18.36 9.20
CA LYS A 66 -74.17 18.65 10.26
C LYS A 66 -73.68 17.36 10.95
N GLN A 67 -74.59 16.43 11.29
CA GLN A 67 -74.24 15.16 11.92
C GLN A 67 -73.37 14.31 11.00
N LEU A 68 -73.63 14.25 9.71
CA LEU A 68 -72.81 13.53 8.71
C LEU A 68 -71.41 14.14 8.53
N ASN A 69 -71.27 15.45 8.58
CA ASN A 69 -69.97 16.10 8.56
C ASN A 69 -69.19 15.83 9.86
N GLU A 70 -69.86 15.82 11.03
CA GLU A 70 -69.24 15.41 12.29
C GLU A 70 -68.80 13.94 12.26
N LEU A 71 -69.62 13.03 11.73
CA LEU A 71 -69.29 11.63 11.52
C LEU A 71 -68.04 11.50 10.60
N ARG A 72 -68.02 12.19 9.49
CA ARG A 72 -66.89 12.17 8.53
C ARG A 72 -65.61 12.66 9.20
N ALA A 73 -65.64 13.78 9.94
CA ALA A 73 -64.52 14.29 10.66
C ALA A 73 -64.01 13.30 11.74
N PHE A 74 -64.95 12.64 12.44
CA PHE A 74 -64.61 11.63 13.41
C PHE A 74 -63.92 10.40 12.77
N VAL A 75 -64.47 9.88 11.68
CA VAL A 75 -63.87 8.73 10.95
C VAL A 75 -62.49 9.09 10.36
N ASP A 76 -62.33 10.32 9.86
CA ASP A 76 -61.04 10.81 9.37
C ASP A 76 -60.01 10.95 10.49
N SER A 77 -60.42 11.45 11.68
CA SER A 77 -59.52 11.54 12.84
C SER A 77 -59.00 10.17 13.28
N LEU A 78 -59.85 9.13 13.27
CA LEU A 78 -59.44 7.75 13.57
C LEU A 78 -58.44 7.20 12.54
N TYR A 79 -58.68 7.48 11.24
CA TYR A 79 -57.75 7.14 10.18
C TYR A 79 -56.38 7.79 10.36
N GLN A 80 -56.34 9.09 10.63
CA GLN A 80 -55.08 9.82 10.84
C GLN A 80 -54.33 9.33 12.08
N ALA A 81 -55.01 9.02 13.17
CA ALA A 81 -54.39 8.48 14.38
C ALA A 81 -53.76 7.09 14.11
N ALA A 82 -54.48 6.18 13.41
CA ALA A 82 -53.96 4.88 13.05
C ALA A 82 -52.76 5.01 12.08
N LYS A 83 -52.79 5.93 11.14
CA LYS A 83 -51.71 6.21 10.22
C LYS A 83 -50.46 6.67 10.94
N GLN A 84 -50.57 7.63 11.86
CA GLN A 84 -49.42 8.09 12.67
C GLN A 84 -48.84 6.98 13.52
N GLN A 85 -49.69 6.10 14.05
CA GLN A 85 -49.21 4.97 14.85
C GLN A 85 -48.38 3.98 14.03
N ILE A 86 -48.81 3.66 12.79
CA ILE A 86 -48.04 2.79 11.87
C ILE A 86 -46.73 3.46 11.47
N GLU A 87 -46.76 4.74 11.07
CA GLU A 87 -45.57 5.51 10.69
C GLU A 87 -44.55 5.61 11.84
N SER A 88 -45.01 5.76 13.08
CA SER A 88 -44.12 5.80 14.25
C SER A 88 -43.46 4.45 14.55
N VAL A 89 -44.12 3.33 14.29
CA VAL A 89 -43.57 1.98 14.43
C VAL A 89 -42.52 1.68 13.36
N ASP A 90 -42.72 2.17 12.13
CA ASP A 90 -41.75 2.02 11.04
C ASP A 90 -40.55 2.98 11.19
N ALA A 91 -40.77 4.18 11.73
CA ALA A 91 -39.67 5.13 12.07
C ALA A 91 -38.78 4.61 13.22
N GLY A 92 -39.30 3.74 14.07
CA GLY A 92 -38.53 3.09 15.15
C GLY A 92 -37.68 1.89 14.73
N LYS A 93 -37.78 1.43 13.50
CA LYS A 93 -36.81 0.48 12.90
C LYS A 93 -35.56 1.21 12.45
N GLU A 94 -34.80 1.77 13.39
CA GLU A 94 -33.41 2.10 13.11
C GLU A 94 -32.75 0.85 12.56
N SER A 95 -32.11 0.95 11.39
CA SER A 95 -31.30 -0.14 10.87
C SER A 95 -30.20 -0.41 11.90
N PHE A 96 -30.36 -1.48 12.66
CA PHE A 96 -29.36 -1.89 13.64
C PHE A 96 -28.05 -2.17 12.91
N ILE A 97 -27.13 -1.22 12.99
CA ILE A 97 -25.77 -1.42 12.51
C ILE A 97 -25.06 -2.23 13.58
N ASP A 98 -24.72 -3.45 13.26
CA ASP A 98 -23.94 -4.30 14.15
C ASP A 98 -22.50 -3.74 14.27
N LEU A 99 -22.24 -3.01 15.33
CA LEU A 99 -20.93 -2.42 15.63
C LEU A 99 -19.87 -3.45 16.01
N THR A 100 -20.24 -4.73 16.19
CA THR A 100 -19.27 -5.81 16.44
C THR A 100 -18.66 -6.35 15.16
N LEU A 101 -19.28 -6.09 14.00
CA LEU A 101 -18.69 -6.43 12.72
C LEU A 101 -17.44 -5.60 12.45
N PRO A 102 -16.36 -6.24 11.94
CA PRO A 102 -15.16 -5.48 11.58
C PRO A 102 -15.50 -4.44 10.51
N GLY A 103 -15.14 -3.19 10.77
CA GLY A 103 -15.27 -2.10 9.82
C GLY A 103 -14.43 -2.34 8.57
N ARG A 104 -14.72 -1.61 7.48
CA ARG A 104 -13.82 -1.57 6.32
C ARG A 104 -12.55 -0.84 6.72
N VAL A 105 -11.47 -1.61 6.97
CA VAL A 105 -10.15 -1.04 7.17
C VAL A 105 -9.67 -0.49 5.83
N PRO A 106 -9.34 0.81 5.73
CA PRO A 106 -8.72 1.32 4.51
C PRO A 106 -7.41 0.57 4.29
N PRO A 107 -7.07 0.19 3.03
CA PRO A 107 -5.80 -0.48 2.76
C PRO A 107 -4.66 0.46 3.15
N THR A 108 -3.88 0.05 4.14
CA THR A 108 -2.62 0.72 4.47
C THR A 108 -1.60 0.35 3.41
N GLY A 109 -0.89 1.35 2.87
CA GLY A 109 0.23 1.10 1.98
C GLY A 109 1.37 0.39 2.71
N THR A 110 2.18 -0.36 1.99
CA THR A 110 3.40 -1.00 2.48
C THR A 110 4.62 -0.36 1.82
N ARG A 111 5.78 -0.44 2.47
CA ARG A 111 7.04 -0.01 1.85
C ARG A 111 7.49 -1.10 0.88
N HIS A 112 7.96 -0.66 -0.29
CA HIS A 112 8.49 -1.58 -1.32
C HIS A 112 9.64 -2.42 -0.75
N PRO A 113 9.77 -3.72 -1.07
CA PRO A 113 10.82 -4.59 -0.50
C PRO A 113 12.25 -4.11 -0.79
N ILE A 114 12.52 -3.47 -1.93
CA ILE A 114 13.80 -2.80 -2.19
C ILE A 114 14.04 -1.67 -1.17
N THR A 115 13.04 -0.83 -0.90
CA THR A 115 13.15 0.26 0.07
C THR A 115 13.45 -0.29 1.47
N GLN A 116 12.74 -1.33 1.91
CA GLN A 116 12.99 -1.98 3.18
C GLN A 116 14.43 -2.51 3.28
N THR A 117 14.91 -3.18 2.21
CA THR A 117 16.29 -3.70 2.15
C THR A 117 17.32 -2.59 2.21
N LEU A 118 17.12 -1.47 1.47
CA LEU A 118 17.99 -0.30 1.49
C LEU A 118 18.07 0.33 2.89
N GLU A 119 16.91 0.49 3.55
CA GLU A 119 16.84 1.04 4.91
C GLU A 119 17.57 0.15 5.91
N ASP A 120 17.40 -1.17 5.85
CA ASP A 120 18.06 -2.12 6.75
C ASP A 120 19.58 -2.13 6.54
N ILE A 121 20.06 -2.18 5.29
CA ILE A 121 21.48 -2.08 4.98
C ILE A 121 22.05 -0.75 5.49
N SER A 122 21.36 0.35 5.23
CA SER A 122 21.79 1.69 5.67
C SER A 122 21.83 1.81 7.18
N ALA A 123 20.84 1.27 7.90
CA ALA A 123 20.80 1.28 9.36
C ALA A 123 21.99 0.52 9.96
N ILE A 124 22.32 -0.66 9.43
CA ILE A 124 23.44 -1.47 9.89
C ILE A 124 24.76 -0.70 9.72
N PHE A 125 25.05 -0.16 8.54
CA PHE A 125 26.29 0.57 8.31
C PHE A 125 26.35 1.89 9.08
N THR A 126 25.21 2.59 9.24
CA THR A 126 25.16 3.78 10.09
C THR A 126 25.47 3.44 11.55
N GLY A 127 24.98 2.30 12.05
CA GLY A 127 25.34 1.75 13.36
C GLY A 127 26.85 1.44 13.51
N MET A 128 27.52 1.15 12.39
CA MET A 128 28.99 0.96 12.34
C MET A 128 29.75 2.26 12.15
N GLY A 129 29.10 3.42 12.13
CA GLY A 129 29.71 4.75 11.99
C GLY A 129 29.92 5.21 10.54
N PHE A 130 29.26 4.61 9.55
CA PHE A 130 29.27 5.12 8.18
C PHE A 130 28.22 6.22 8.03
N GLY A 131 28.60 7.34 7.41
CA GLY A 131 27.65 8.35 6.93
C GLY A 131 26.99 7.92 5.61
N ILE A 132 25.81 8.46 5.30
CA ILE A 132 25.14 8.23 4.01
C ILE A 132 25.43 9.44 3.12
N VAL A 133 25.83 9.18 1.88
CA VAL A 133 26.08 10.22 0.85
C VAL A 133 25.39 9.81 -0.44
N ASP A 134 24.81 10.76 -1.12
CA ASP A 134 24.18 10.61 -2.43
C ASP A 134 25.01 11.30 -3.51
N GLY A 135 24.74 10.96 -4.77
CA GLY A 135 25.36 11.56 -5.94
C GLY A 135 24.52 11.43 -7.20
N PRO A 136 24.90 12.13 -8.29
CA PRO A 136 24.12 12.16 -9.52
C PRO A 136 24.03 10.77 -10.19
N GLU A 137 22.91 10.51 -10.84
CA GLU A 137 22.69 9.29 -11.65
C GLU A 137 23.27 9.46 -13.07
N ILE A 138 23.31 10.70 -13.56
CA ILE A 138 23.96 11.06 -14.82
C ILE A 138 25.38 11.51 -14.48
N GLU A 139 26.36 10.83 -15.05
CA GLU A 139 27.77 10.99 -14.74
C GLU A 139 28.59 11.18 -16.02
N ASP A 140 29.79 11.72 -15.85
CA ASP A 140 30.80 11.73 -16.89
C ASP A 140 31.66 10.47 -16.85
N ASP A 141 32.33 10.19 -17.98
CA ASP A 141 33.25 9.06 -18.11
C ASP A 141 34.39 9.12 -17.08
N TYR A 142 34.89 10.32 -16.75
CA TYR A 142 35.95 10.47 -15.79
C TYR A 142 35.59 9.92 -14.42
N HIS A 143 34.44 10.30 -13.85
CA HIS A 143 34.03 9.86 -12.53
C HIS A 143 33.58 8.40 -12.52
N ASN A 144 32.92 7.95 -13.63
CA ASN A 144 32.40 6.59 -13.69
C ASN A 144 33.47 5.54 -14.01
N PHE A 145 34.57 5.92 -14.69
CA PHE A 145 35.58 4.97 -15.13
C PHE A 145 37.02 5.42 -14.89
N GLU A 146 37.46 6.55 -15.45
CA GLU A 146 38.87 6.92 -15.46
C GLU A 146 39.43 7.10 -14.05
N ALA A 147 38.77 7.88 -13.20
CA ALA A 147 39.19 8.11 -11.82
C ALA A 147 39.17 6.84 -10.95
N LEU A 148 38.39 5.84 -11.36
CA LEU A 148 38.30 4.51 -10.74
C LEU A 148 39.28 3.50 -11.34
N ASN A 149 40.30 3.97 -12.05
CA ASN A 149 41.38 3.15 -12.62
C ASN A 149 40.90 2.13 -13.70
N PHE A 150 39.78 2.39 -14.37
CA PHE A 150 39.38 1.62 -15.54
C PHE A 150 40.24 2.01 -16.75
N PRO A 151 40.91 1.07 -17.40
CA PRO A 151 41.64 1.36 -18.63
C PRO A 151 40.69 1.78 -19.77
N SER A 152 41.18 2.58 -20.70
CA SER A 152 40.36 3.10 -21.82
C SER A 152 39.72 2.03 -22.70
N ASN A 153 40.31 0.85 -22.77
CA ASN A 153 39.82 -0.31 -23.55
C ASN A 153 39.13 -1.38 -22.71
N HIS A 154 38.69 -1.03 -21.48
CA HIS A 154 37.98 -1.96 -20.62
C HIS A 154 36.58 -2.30 -21.17
N PRO A 155 36.16 -3.59 -21.24
CA PRO A 155 34.85 -3.95 -21.80
C PRO A 155 33.65 -3.25 -21.15
N ALA A 156 33.71 -2.96 -19.83
CA ALA A 156 32.64 -2.24 -19.13
C ALA A 156 32.39 -0.81 -19.64
N ARG A 157 33.34 -0.23 -20.41
CA ARG A 157 33.18 1.06 -21.10
C ARG A 157 32.53 0.93 -22.48
N ASP A 158 32.23 -0.29 -22.91
CA ASP A 158 31.56 -0.52 -24.19
C ASP A 158 30.09 -0.06 -24.12
N MET A 159 29.60 0.50 -25.23
CA MET A 159 28.17 0.86 -25.39
C MET A 159 27.22 -0.34 -25.23
N GLN A 160 27.72 -1.58 -25.32
CA GLN A 160 26.92 -2.79 -25.08
C GLN A 160 26.56 -2.97 -23.60
N ASP A 161 27.40 -2.45 -22.68
CA ASP A 161 27.20 -2.61 -21.23
C ASP A 161 26.82 -1.31 -20.52
N THR A 162 26.93 -0.14 -21.21
CA THR A 162 26.71 1.18 -20.65
C THR A 162 25.71 1.99 -21.47
N PHE A 163 24.81 2.71 -20.80
CA PHE A 163 23.92 3.68 -21.44
C PHE A 163 24.59 5.03 -21.54
N PHE A 164 25.07 5.41 -22.70
CA PHE A 164 25.55 6.75 -23.00
C PHE A 164 24.41 7.67 -23.40
N ILE A 165 24.42 8.91 -22.90
CA ILE A 165 23.50 9.99 -23.29
C ILE A 165 24.15 10.84 -24.38
N GLU A 166 25.43 11.13 -24.20
CA GLU A 166 26.32 11.82 -25.14
C GLU A 166 27.68 11.13 -25.08
N ASP A 167 28.66 11.56 -25.86
CA ASP A 167 29.95 10.87 -26.01
C ASP A 167 30.65 10.58 -24.65
N ASP A 168 30.64 11.54 -23.72
CA ASP A 168 31.29 11.41 -22.42
C ASP A 168 30.31 11.43 -21.25
N ILE A 169 28.99 11.47 -21.50
CA ILE A 169 27.95 11.52 -20.48
C ILE A 169 27.12 10.24 -20.53
N LEU A 170 26.96 9.62 -19.38
CA LEU A 170 26.34 8.31 -19.26
C LEU A 170 25.44 8.17 -18.02
N LEU A 171 24.63 7.14 -17.99
CA LEU A 171 23.96 6.70 -16.76
C LEU A 171 24.95 5.84 -15.97
N ARG A 172 25.19 6.18 -14.70
CA ARG A 172 26.19 5.50 -13.86
C ARG A 172 25.94 3.99 -13.79
N THR A 173 26.98 3.21 -14.00
CA THR A 173 26.94 1.74 -14.00
C THR A 173 27.12 1.11 -12.62
N HIS A 174 27.54 1.91 -11.65
CA HIS A 174 27.71 1.61 -10.23
C HIS A 174 27.65 2.90 -9.42
N THR A 175 27.61 2.84 -8.10
CA THR A 175 27.59 4.03 -7.25
C THR A 175 28.99 4.55 -6.89
N SER A 176 30.06 3.90 -7.39
CA SER A 176 31.46 4.27 -7.14
C SER A 176 31.85 5.71 -7.57
N PRO A 177 31.21 6.36 -8.58
CA PRO A 177 31.49 7.78 -8.87
C PRO A 177 31.34 8.68 -7.64
N VAL A 178 30.40 8.35 -6.75
CA VAL A 178 30.19 9.12 -5.52
C VAL A 178 31.41 9.03 -4.59
N GLN A 179 32.14 7.91 -4.59
CA GLN A 179 33.41 7.78 -3.84
C GLN A 179 34.42 8.84 -4.29
N ILE A 180 34.58 9.00 -5.62
CA ILE A 180 35.49 9.99 -6.19
C ILE A 180 35.08 11.42 -5.80
N ARG A 181 33.78 11.74 -5.90
CA ARG A 181 33.24 13.05 -5.54
C ARG A 181 33.48 13.37 -4.07
N VAL A 182 33.15 12.43 -3.18
CA VAL A 182 33.35 12.60 -1.73
C VAL A 182 34.85 12.79 -1.36
N MET A 183 35.70 11.94 -1.94
CA MET A 183 37.17 12.08 -1.68
C MET A 183 37.77 13.36 -2.22
N LYS A 184 37.25 13.94 -3.31
CA LYS A 184 37.68 15.26 -3.81
C LYS A 184 37.22 16.41 -2.90
N GLU A 185 36.10 16.28 -2.23
CA GLU A 185 35.52 17.32 -1.36
C GLU A 185 36.02 17.25 0.08
N ARG A 186 36.37 16.06 0.57
CA ARG A 186 36.72 15.83 1.98
C ARG A 186 38.12 15.26 2.10
N ARG A 187 38.75 15.52 3.24
CA ARG A 187 40.01 14.85 3.63
C ARG A 187 39.70 13.65 4.53
N PRO A 188 40.54 12.61 4.52
CA PRO A 188 40.42 11.53 5.49
C PRO A 188 40.40 12.03 6.95
N PRO A 189 39.60 11.34 7.85
CA PRO A 189 38.91 10.11 7.60
C PRO A 189 37.63 10.28 6.78
N VAL A 190 37.42 9.42 5.77
CA VAL A 190 36.18 9.29 4.99
C VAL A 190 35.58 7.92 5.26
N ARG A 191 34.37 7.88 5.80
CA ARG A 191 33.66 6.62 6.11
C ARG A 191 32.19 6.79 5.73
N VAL A 192 31.83 6.29 4.54
CA VAL A 192 30.51 6.56 3.94
C VAL A 192 29.98 5.34 3.21
N ILE A 193 28.64 5.26 3.11
CA ILE A 193 27.93 4.42 2.16
C ILE A 193 27.19 5.25 1.14
N MET A 194 27.04 4.73 -0.05
CA MET A 194 26.41 5.36 -1.20
C MET A 194 25.32 4.46 -1.75
N PRO A 195 24.09 4.53 -1.18
CA PRO A 195 22.93 3.85 -1.76
C PRO A 195 22.47 4.57 -3.02
N GLY A 196 22.07 3.83 -4.06
CA GLY A 196 21.54 4.50 -5.24
C GLY A 196 21.19 3.56 -6.39
N ARG A 197 20.49 4.12 -7.38
CA ARG A 197 20.16 3.45 -8.63
C ARG A 197 21.36 3.42 -9.56
N VAL A 198 21.48 2.35 -10.31
CA VAL A 198 22.53 2.15 -11.31
C VAL A 198 21.94 1.49 -12.56
N TYR A 199 22.62 1.62 -13.67
CA TYR A 199 22.08 1.28 -14.97
C TYR A 199 23.10 0.45 -15.77
N ARG A 200 22.65 -0.64 -16.38
CA ARG A 200 23.47 -1.45 -17.28
C ARG A 200 22.65 -1.85 -18.49
N ASN A 201 23.27 -1.77 -19.66
CA ASN A 201 22.60 -2.14 -20.91
C ASN A 201 22.57 -3.67 -21.09
N GLU A 202 21.86 -4.32 -20.16
CA GLU A 202 21.70 -5.77 -20.16
C GLU A 202 20.29 -6.18 -20.59
N ALA A 203 20.16 -7.34 -21.22
CA ALA A 203 18.87 -7.91 -21.54
C ALA A 203 18.09 -8.27 -20.26
N ILE A 204 16.83 -7.82 -20.20
CA ILE A 204 15.95 -8.11 -19.06
C ILE A 204 15.66 -9.62 -18.99
N SER A 205 15.88 -10.21 -17.82
CA SER A 205 15.65 -11.63 -17.56
C SER A 205 15.14 -11.84 -16.12
N ALA A 206 14.89 -13.07 -15.72
CA ALA A 206 14.55 -13.38 -14.34
C ALA A 206 15.69 -13.05 -13.32
N ARG A 207 16.91 -12.75 -13.79
CA ARG A 207 18.11 -12.55 -12.96
C ARG A 207 18.80 -11.21 -13.17
N SER A 208 18.50 -10.50 -14.23
CA SER A 208 19.07 -9.18 -14.59
C SER A 208 17.99 -8.21 -15.03
N TYR A 209 18.21 -6.95 -14.71
CA TYR A 209 17.37 -5.84 -15.12
C TYR A 209 18.28 -4.67 -15.49
N CYS A 210 17.86 -3.85 -16.44
CA CYS A 210 18.68 -2.73 -16.90
C CYS A 210 18.82 -1.59 -15.86
N LEU A 211 17.96 -1.54 -14.89
CA LEU A 211 17.98 -0.65 -13.74
C LEU A 211 17.97 -1.50 -12.46
N PHE A 212 18.89 -1.24 -11.55
CA PHE A 212 18.92 -1.90 -10.25
C PHE A 212 19.54 -0.97 -9.20
N HIS A 213 19.61 -1.41 -7.94
CA HIS A 213 20.14 -0.61 -6.84
C HIS A 213 21.40 -1.25 -6.28
N GLN A 214 22.35 -0.39 -5.91
CA GLN A 214 23.54 -0.78 -5.16
C GLN A 214 23.66 0.03 -3.88
N VAL A 215 24.29 -0.56 -2.88
CA VAL A 215 24.87 0.15 -1.76
C VAL A 215 26.36 -0.14 -1.80
N GLU A 216 27.15 0.88 -2.12
CA GLU A 216 28.60 0.78 -1.98
C GLU A 216 29.06 1.47 -0.70
N GLY A 217 30.19 1.03 -0.17
CA GLY A 217 30.80 1.62 1.01
C GLY A 217 32.27 1.94 0.76
N LEU A 218 32.72 3.02 1.37
CA LEU A 218 34.10 3.50 1.34
C LEU A 218 34.56 3.83 2.75
N TYR A 219 35.72 3.34 3.14
CA TYR A 219 36.44 3.79 4.32
C TYR A 219 37.89 4.08 3.95
N VAL A 220 38.33 5.31 4.13
CA VAL A 220 39.73 5.77 3.91
C VAL A 220 40.21 6.50 5.14
N ASP A 221 41.33 6.07 5.68
CA ASP A 221 42.03 6.71 6.80
C ASP A 221 43.51 6.28 6.80
N ARG A 222 44.26 6.67 7.81
CA ARG A 222 45.61 6.16 8.03
C ARG A 222 45.56 4.70 8.50
N ASN A 223 46.42 3.87 7.92
CA ASN A 223 46.65 2.49 8.32
C ASN A 223 45.40 1.57 8.27
N VAL A 224 44.41 1.85 7.42
CA VAL A 224 43.27 0.96 7.22
C VAL A 224 43.73 -0.37 6.63
N SER A 225 43.33 -1.48 7.24
CA SER A 225 43.86 -2.82 6.91
C SER A 225 42.81 -3.69 6.19
N PHE A 226 43.32 -4.70 5.49
CA PHE A 226 42.49 -5.74 4.86
C PHE A 226 41.71 -6.56 5.90
N SER A 227 42.25 -6.67 7.14
CA SER A 227 41.56 -7.32 8.24
C SER A 227 40.34 -6.54 8.71
N GLU A 228 40.41 -5.20 8.74
CA GLU A 228 39.26 -4.34 9.06
C GLU A 228 38.17 -4.45 8.00
N LEU A 229 38.53 -4.51 6.71
CA LEU A 229 37.58 -4.79 5.64
C LEU A 229 36.83 -6.09 5.93
N LYS A 230 37.55 -7.19 6.13
CA LYS A 230 36.93 -8.51 6.44
C LYS A 230 36.07 -8.46 7.68
N GLY A 231 36.50 -7.79 8.74
CA GLY A 231 35.76 -7.63 9.98
C GLY A 231 34.45 -6.90 9.77
N THR A 232 34.49 -5.79 9.03
CA THR A 232 33.31 -4.97 8.67
C THR A 232 32.30 -5.80 7.86
N LEU A 233 32.74 -6.54 6.85
CA LEU A 233 31.88 -7.36 6.01
C LEU A 233 31.26 -8.52 6.77
N VAL A 234 32.01 -9.17 7.67
CA VAL A 234 31.49 -10.26 8.52
C VAL A 234 30.43 -9.70 9.48
N ALA A 235 30.71 -8.57 10.14
CA ALA A 235 29.76 -7.93 11.04
C ALA A 235 28.44 -7.56 10.32
N PHE A 236 28.54 -6.96 9.13
CA PHE A 236 27.38 -6.70 8.28
C PHE A 236 26.60 -7.99 7.95
N ALA A 237 27.30 -9.01 7.47
CA ALA A 237 26.64 -10.24 7.04
C ALA A 237 25.96 -10.97 8.21
N GLN A 238 26.55 -10.96 9.39
CA GLN A 238 25.96 -11.55 10.60
C GLN A 238 24.74 -10.77 11.09
N GLU A 239 24.77 -9.45 11.05
CA GLU A 239 23.65 -8.60 11.44
C GLU A 239 22.48 -8.74 10.45
N PHE A 240 22.79 -8.76 9.16
CA PHE A 240 21.75 -8.79 8.12
C PHE A 240 21.14 -10.18 7.89
N TYR A 241 21.96 -11.24 7.88
CA TYR A 241 21.54 -12.62 7.55
C TYR A 241 21.47 -13.55 8.77
N GLY A 242 21.91 -13.09 9.94
CA GLY A 242 21.90 -13.83 11.20
C GLY A 242 23.26 -14.34 11.65
N SER A 243 23.43 -14.45 12.98
CA SER A 243 24.71 -14.74 13.64
C SER A 243 25.31 -16.13 13.35
N ASN A 244 24.49 -17.12 13.00
CA ASN A 244 24.92 -18.49 12.68
C ASN A 244 25.38 -18.68 11.23
N LEU A 245 25.67 -17.58 10.54
CA LEU A 245 26.07 -17.57 9.14
C LEU A 245 27.44 -18.17 8.93
N ARG A 246 27.57 -19.13 8.01
CA ARG A 246 28.86 -19.58 7.49
C ARG A 246 29.21 -18.78 6.26
N TYR A 247 30.44 -18.27 6.22
CA TYR A 247 30.94 -17.42 5.12
C TYR A 247 32.29 -17.89 4.64
N LYS A 248 32.67 -17.46 3.46
CA LYS A 248 34.05 -17.60 2.93
C LYS A 248 34.35 -16.38 2.03
N PHE A 249 35.61 -16.04 1.96
CA PHE A 249 36.15 -15.04 1.03
C PHE A 249 36.86 -15.76 -0.12
N ARG A 250 36.64 -15.26 -1.32
CA ARG A 250 37.30 -15.69 -2.56
C ARG A 250 38.09 -14.53 -3.16
N PRO A 251 39.33 -14.72 -3.64
CA PRO A 251 40.03 -13.72 -4.43
C PRO A 251 39.17 -13.33 -5.66
N SER A 252 39.19 -12.05 -6.00
CA SER A 252 38.55 -11.49 -7.17
C SER A 252 39.42 -10.38 -7.75
N PHE A 253 38.96 -9.75 -8.83
CA PHE A 253 39.61 -8.62 -9.47
C PHE A 253 38.60 -7.53 -9.77
N PHE A 254 38.92 -6.30 -9.36
CA PHE A 254 38.23 -5.08 -9.77
C PHE A 254 39.26 -4.00 -10.07
N PRO A 255 39.09 -3.17 -11.13
CA PRO A 255 40.09 -2.17 -11.51
C PRO A 255 40.44 -1.17 -10.42
N PHE A 256 39.46 -0.87 -9.54
CA PHE A 256 39.56 0.16 -8.49
C PHE A 256 39.97 -0.40 -7.11
N THR A 257 40.23 -1.70 -6.98
CA THR A 257 40.68 -2.31 -5.72
C THR A 257 41.79 -3.32 -5.92
N GLU A 258 42.76 -3.35 -4.97
CA GLU A 258 43.85 -4.33 -4.91
C GLU A 258 44.38 -4.44 -3.47
N PRO A 259 44.34 -5.64 -2.83
CA PRO A 259 43.71 -6.86 -3.30
C PRO A 259 42.19 -6.79 -3.26
N SER A 260 41.55 -7.57 -4.16
CA SER A 260 40.11 -7.68 -4.26
C SER A 260 39.61 -9.02 -3.77
N LEU A 261 38.37 -9.05 -3.28
CA LEU A 261 37.71 -10.26 -2.83
C LEU A 261 36.21 -10.20 -3.10
N GLU A 262 35.60 -11.38 -3.13
CA GLU A 262 34.17 -11.57 -3.05
C GLU A 262 33.81 -12.33 -1.78
N MET A 263 32.66 -12.01 -1.17
CA MET A 263 32.15 -12.73 0.00
C MET A 263 30.98 -13.60 -0.38
N ASP A 264 31.12 -14.89 -0.10
CA ASP A 264 30.05 -15.87 -0.23
C ASP A 264 29.53 -16.27 1.15
N ILE A 265 28.22 -16.47 1.23
CA ILE A 265 27.55 -17.05 2.41
C ILE A 265 26.94 -18.41 2.06
N THR A 266 26.76 -19.27 3.07
CA THR A 266 26.03 -20.52 2.89
C THR A 266 24.63 -20.24 2.40
N CYS A 267 24.21 -20.92 1.33
CA CYS A 267 22.85 -20.79 0.82
C CYS A 267 21.85 -21.23 1.88
N PHE A 268 21.12 -20.29 2.45
CA PHE A 268 20.14 -20.56 3.49
C PHE A 268 18.89 -21.27 2.95
N LEU A 269 18.56 -21.13 1.67
CA LEU A 269 17.43 -21.81 1.02
C LEU A 269 17.60 -23.33 1.01
N CYS A 270 18.82 -23.81 0.85
CA CYS A 270 19.12 -25.25 0.82
C CYS A 270 20.06 -25.69 1.95
N SER A 271 20.36 -24.80 2.90
CA SER A 271 21.27 -25.07 4.02
C SER A 271 22.62 -25.62 3.56
N GLY A 272 23.14 -25.12 2.43
CA GLY A 272 24.42 -25.54 1.85
C GLY A 272 24.39 -26.85 1.05
N LYS A 273 23.24 -27.51 0.89
CA LYS A 273 23.14 -28.80 0.16
C LYS A 273 23.21 -28.65 -1.37
N GLY A 274 23.03 -27.46 -1.87
CA GLY A 274 22.95 -27.18 -3.31
C GLY A 274 21.51 -27.13 -3.83
N CYS A 275 21.15 -26.05 -4.53
CA CYS A 275 19.83 -25.86 -5.16
C CYS A 275 19.99 -25.04 -6.45
N ARG A 276 18.89 -24.85 -7.18
CA ARG A 276 18.88 -24.04 -8.41
C ARG A 276 19.36 -22.61 -8.19
N VAL A 277 19.03 -21.99 -7.05
CA VAL A 277 19.38 -20.60 -6.73
C VAL A 277 20.90 -20.46 -6.56
N CYS A 278 21.55 -21.33 -5.80
CA CYS A 278 22.99 -21.35 -5.63
C CYS A 278 23.74 -22.12 -6.74
N LYS A 279 23.07 -22.47 -7.85
CA LYS A 279 23.64 -23.27 -8.97
C LYS A 279 24.32 -24.55 -8.47
N HIS A 280 23.71 -25.21 -7.48
CA HIS A 280 24.17 -26.44 -6.82
C HIS A 280 25.50 -26.31 -6.06
N SER A 281 26.06 -25.10 -5.92
CA SER A 281 27.32 -24.87 -5.17
C SER A 281 27.17 -24.91 -3.65
N GLY A 282 25.97 -24.68 -3.12
CA GLY A 282 25.71 -24.51 -1.68
C GLY A 282 26.08 -23.10 -1.17
N TRP A 283 26.61 -22.21 -2.02
CA TRP A 283 27.10 -20.87 -1.67
C TRP A 283 26.43 -19.79 -2.51
N LEU A 284 26.26 -18.62 -1.90
CA LEU A 284 25.69 -17.43 -2.53
C LEU A 284 26.67 -16.27 -2.35
N GLU A 285 27.14 -15.72 -3.45
CA GLU A 285 27.88 -14.46 -3.46
C GLU A 285 26.94 -13.33 -3.09
N ILE A 286 27.34 -12.48 -2.15
CA ILE A 286 26.53 -11.37 -1.65
C ILE A 286 27.13 -10.00 -1.94
N LEU A 287 28.44 -9.90 -2.06
CA LEU A 287 29.14 -8.64 -2.31
C LEU A 287 30.55 -8.86 -2.88
N GLY A 288 31.03 -7.82 -3.57
CA GLY A 288 32.43 -7.64 -3.94
C GLY A 288 33.08 -6.55 -3.09
N ALA A 289 34.39 -6.66 -2.83
CA ALA A 289 35.12 -5.69 -2.01
C ALA A 289 36.63 -5.74 -2.29
N GLY A 290 37.35 -4.77 -1.75
CA GLY A 290 38.82 -4.76 -1.79
C GLY A 290 39.44 -3.53 -1.15
N MET A 291 40.75 -3.53 -1.06
CA MET A 291 41.48 -2.32 -0.68
C MET A 291 41.49 -1.33 -1.85
N VAL A 292 41.27 -0.05 -1.58
CA VAL A 292 41.23 0.99 -2.63
C VAL A 292 42.58 1.01 -3.35
N HIS A 293 42.52 0.95 -4.67
CA HIS A 293 43.74 0.91 -5.49
C HIS A 293 44.53 2.24 -5.34
N PRO A 294 45.87 2.21 -5.21
CA PRO A 294 46.68 3.42 -5.04
C PRO A 294 46.45 4.49 -6.13
N ASN A 295 46.17 4.11 -7.36
CA ASN A 295 45.87 5.04 -8.42
C ASN A 295 44.59 5.82 -8.17
N VAL A 296 43.54 5.20 -7.58
CA VAL A 296 42.28 5.86 -7.21
C VAL A 296 42.56 6.95 -6.17
N LEU A 297 43.38 6.66 -5.14
CA LEU A 297 43.79 7.63 -4.15
C LEU A 297 44.55 8.82 -4.78
N LYS A 298 45.50 8.52 -5.69
CA LYS A 298 46.24 9.56 -6.44
C LYS A 298 45.30 10.43 -7.29
N ASN A 299 44.30 9.83 -7.97
CA ASN A 299 43.36 10.54 -8.83
C ASN A 299 42.51 11.57 -8.06
N VAL A 300 42.30 11.37 -6.76
CA VAL A 300 41.58 12.28 -5.88
C VAL A 300 42.50 13.20 -5.04
N GLY A 301 43.84 13.10 -5.22
CA GLY A 301 44.82 13.93 -4.54
C GLY A 301 45.19 13.43 -3.14
N TYR A 302 44.97 12.19 -2.82
CA TYR A 302 45.43 11.57 -1.57
C TYR A 302 46.76 10.86 -1.79
N ASP A 303 47.66 10.97 -0.80
CA ASP A 303 48.94 10.26 -0.81
C ASP A 303 48.71 8.80 -0.40
N PRO A 304 48.94 7.81 -1.30
CA PRO A 304 48.76 6.39 -0.98
C PRO A 304 49.83 5.86 0.00
N GLU A 305 50.91 6.58 0.28
CA GLU A 305 51.88 6.23 1.35
C GLU A 305 51.35 6.64 2.74
N GLU A 306 50.45 7.64 2.79
CA GLU A 306 49.87 8.15 4.04
C GLU A 306 48.51 7.49 4.33
N PHE A 307 47.68 7.32 3.29
CA PHE A 307 46.30 6.86 3.41
C PHE A 307 46.09 5.54 2.72
N THR A 308 45.33 4.66 3.39
CA THR A 308 44.83 3.40 2.85
C THR A 308 43.32 3.37 3.04
N GLY A 309 42.64 2.48 2.33
CA GLY A 309 41.20 2.37 2.49
C GLY A 309 40.67 1.10 1.87
N PHE A 310 39.41 0.84 2.12
CA PHE A 310 38.67 -0.23 1.47
C PHE A 310 37.34 0.24 0.91
N ALA A 311 36.88 -0.48 -0.11
CA ALA A 311 35.55 -0.31 -0.69
C ALA A 311 34.84 -1.66 -0.82
N PHE A 312 33.50 -1.62 -0.82
CA PHE A 312 32.65 -2.77 -1.04
C PHE A 312 31.38 -2.39 -1.78
N GLY A 313 30.74 -3.35 -2.47
CA GLY A 313 29.51 -3.12 -3.19
C GLY A 313 28.51 -4.26 -3.03
N ILE A 314 27.27 -3.93 -2.71
CA ILE A 314 26.16 -4.86 -2.45
C ILE A 314 25.06 -4.58 -3.48
N GLY A 315 24.63 -5.60 -4.21
CA GLY A 315 23.44 -5.53 -5.08
C GLY A 315 22.16 -5.71 -4.28
N VAL A 316 21.33 -4.66 -4.23
CA VAL A 316 20.15 -4.61 -3.35
C VAL A 316 19.08 -5.60 -3.79
N GLU A 317 18.78 -5.67 -5.09
CA GLU A 317 17.79 -6.61 -5.61
C GLU A 317 18.14 -8.05 -5.29
N ARG A 318 19.42 -8.44 -5.49
CA ARG A 318 19.86 -9.79 -5.18
C ARG A 318 19.68 -10.12 -3.70
N THR A 319 20.02 -9.19 -2.83
CA THR A 319 19.82 -9.28 -1.39
C THR A 319 18.33 -9.39 -1.04
N THR A 320 17.47 -8.56 -1.66
CA THR A 320 16.02 -8.56 -1.51
C THR A 320 15.41 -9.90 -1.96
N LEU A 321 15.79 -10.37 -3.17
CA LEU A 321 15.31 -11.66 -3.69
C LEU A 321 15.63 -12.82 -2.74
N LEU A 322 16.85 -12.83 -2.21
CA LEU A 322 17.29 -13.85 -1.27
C LEU A 322 16.53 -13.79 0.05
N ARG A 323 16.38 -12.60 0.62
CA ARG A 323 15.70 -12.37 1.90
C ARG A 323 14.24 -12.79 1.87
N HIS A 324 13.54 -12.44 0.80
CA HIS A 324 12.10 -12.67 0.65
C HIS A 324 11.75 -13.90 -0.19
N ASN A 325 12.76 -14.72 -0.57
CA ASN A 325 12.60 -15.90 -1.41
C ASN A 325 11.84 -15.61 -2.73
N ILE A 326 12.16 -14.47 -3.35
CA ILE A 326 11.60 -14.07 -4.64
C ILE A 326 12.45 -14.70 -5.74
N SER A 327 11.81 -15.36 -6.71
CA SER A 327 12.50 -16.13 -7.74
C SER A 327 12.82 -15.35 -9.02
N ASP A 328 12.22 -14.17 -9.19
CA ASP A 328 12.30 -13.37 -10.41
C ASP A 328 12.42 -11.88 -10.07
N ILE A 329 13.51 -11.25 -10.55
CA ILE A 329 13.80 -9.83 -10.29
C ILE A 329 12.74 -8.90 -10.89
N ARG A 330 12.08 -9.29 -11.99
CA ARG A 330 11.08 -8.48 -12.69
C ARG A 330 9.88 -8.15 -11.81
N LEU A 331 9.53 -9.03 -10.87
CA LEU A 331 8.45 -8.80 -9.90
C LEU A 331 8.65 -7.56 -9.05
N LEU A 332 9.92 -7.16 -8.84
CA LEU A 332 10.26 -5.93 -8.10
C LEU A 332 9.96 -4.65 -8.90
N PHE A 333 9.76 -4.75 -10.23
CA PHE A 333 9.60 -3.60 -11.13
C PHE A 333 8.25 -3.59 -11.87
N GLU A 334 7.49 -4.68 -11.85
CA GLU A 334 6.20 -4.80 -12.55
C GLU A 334 5.05 -4.06 -11.84
N ASN A 335 5.25 -3.58 -10.64
CA ASN A 335 4.25 -2.84 -9.84
C ASN A 335 2.92 -3.59 -9.65
N ASP A 336 2.96 -4.92 -9.57
CA ASP A 336 1.78 -5.75 -9.34
C ASP A 336 1.33 -5.64 -7.87
N MET A 337 0.13 -5.12 -7.65
CA MET A 337 -0.44 -4.94 -6.31
C MET A 337 -0.61 -6.25 -5.53
N ARG A 338 -0.78 -7.39 -6.21
CA ARG A 338 -0.86 -8.72 -5.57
C ARG A 338 0.49 -9.14 -4.99
N PHE A 339 1.57 -8.73 -5.65
CA PHE A 339 2.94 -8.92 -5.16
C PHE A 339 3.25 -7.95 -4.01
N LEU A 340 3.02 -6.66 -4.22
CA LEU A 340 3.39 -5.61 -3.25
C LEU A 340 2.66 -5.75 -1.90
N LYS A 341 1.43 -6.24 -1.89
CA LYS A 341 0.65 -6.46 -0.66
C LYS A 341 1.17 -7.60 0.24
N GLN A 342 2.19 -8.34 -0.19
CA GLN A 342 2.78 -9.43 0.59
C GLN A 342 3.86 -8.94 1.57
N PHE A 343 4.24 -7.66 1.50
CA PHE A 343 5.30 -7.03 2.28
C PHE A 343 4.77 -5.86 3.15
#